data_c9e25b96b89268e260bda5c4494ab0f0
#
_entry.id   c9e25b96b89268e260bda5c4494ab0f0
#
_cell.length_a   1.000
_cell.length_b   1.000
_cell.length_c   1.000
_cell.angle_alpha   90.00
_cell.angle_beta   90.00
_cell.angle_gamma   90.00
#
_symmetry.space_group_name_H-M   'P 1'
#
loop_
_entity.id
_entity.type
_entity.pdbx_description
1 polymer ?
#
loop_
_entity_poly.entity_id
_entity_poly.type
_entity_poly.pdbx_seq_one_letter_code
_entity_poly.pdbx_strand_id
1 'polypeptide(L)'
;MEKNYYVCTGCGLLCDDIEVESEKNIINKVYTACRVGVAHMKKAKGETNFLVNNKPVDEATAVREAASILKNAKNPLIFGLGTSTDETQKLAIELAKKTNATLDDTSSFCLGPLVEALLQDKLKTCTLEDIRNKADVIIFWGADPSDSHPRHLSKHSYFPRGSEKQKGWEEERTAIAIDIRKSHTAKICGNYFFQIPPGGDTEFIDALIAALSGKLPKTSYNFPPKKILELANILKGAKFGVIFAGLGLIYSLEDLEPVFRLMKILNEKANFHLVPMVGHYNMRGFNENLFAETGYVNRVKFEDGMVKHGPEYSVVESLKAKTVDAALIIGSDPLSSLPRSVSKN
;
A
#
# COMPACT_ATOMS: atom_id res chain seq x y z
N MET A 1 -6.67 -22.16 28.63
CA MET A 1 -6.00 -21.51 27.49
C MET A 1 -6.70 -21.94 26.22
N GLU A 2 -7.22 -20.98 25.48
CA GLU A 2 -7.86 -21.20 24.17
C GLU A 2 -6.86 -20.92 23.06
N LYS A 3 -6.91 -21.73 22.02
CA LYS A 3 -6.12 -21.55 20.80
C LYS A 3 -7.05 -21.30 19.63
N ASN A 4 -6.88 -20.18 18.97
CA ASN A 4 -7.70 -19.77 17.85
C ASN A 4 -6.83 -19.22 16.71
N TYR A 5 -7.31 -19.32 15.48
CA TYR A 5 -6.67 -18.73 14.31
C TYR A 5 -7.27 -17.36 14.00
N TYR A 6 -6.39 -16.43 13.67
CA TYR A 6 -6.76 -15.05 13.37
C TYR A 6 -6.06 -14.53 12.12
N VAL A 7 -6.69 -13.60 11.46
CA VAL A 7 -6.05 -12.79 10.42
C VAL A 7 -5.24 -11.68 11.06
N CYS A 8 -3.99 -11.54 10.67
CA CYS A 8 -3.12 -10.48 11.17
C CYS A 8 -3.36 -9.17 10.43
N THR A 9 -3.74 -8.14 11.14
CA THR A 9 -3.95 -6.79 10.62
C THR A 9 -2.75 -5.85 10.82
N GLY A 10 -1.54 -6.42 10.99
CA GLY A 10 -0.30 -5.64 11.18
C GLY A 10 0.26 -4.98 9.92
N CYS A 11 -0.11 -5.47 8.73
CA CYS A 11 0.25 -4.89 7.42
C CYS A 11 -0.66 -5.43 6.32
N GLY A 12 -0.49 -4.94 5.09
CA GLY A 12 -1.28 -5.32 3.92
C GLY A 12 -1.22 -6.79 3.46
N LEU A 13 -0.41 -7.64 4.10
CA LEU A 13 -0.39 -9.07 3.77
C LEU A 13 -1.58 -9.86 4.33
N LEU A 14 -2.23 -9.37 5.41
CA LEU A 14 -3.36 -10.06 6.03
C LEU A 14 -3.10 -11.56 6.26
N CYS A 15 -1.96 -11.91 6.87
CA CYS A 15 -1.62 -13.31 7.13
C CYS A 15 -2.72 -14.01 7.92
N ASP A 16 -3.25 -15.09 7.38
CA ASP A 16 -4.44 -15.83 7.84
C ASP A 16 -4.13 -17.10 8.66
N ASP A 17 -2.84 -17.37 8.86
CA ASP A 17 -2.29 -18.54 9.55
C ASP A 17 -1.72 -18.21 10.93
N ILE A 18 -2.20 -17.16 11.58
CA ILE A 18 -1.73 -16.74 12.89
C ILE A 18 -2.51 -17.48 13.98
N GLU A 19 -1.82 -18.29 14.77
CA GLU A 19 -2.39 -18.95 15.93
C GLU A 19 -2.11 -18.12 17.19
N VAL A 20 -3.14 -17.89 18.00
CA VAL A 20 -3.07 -17.10 19.24
C VAL A 20 -3.53 -17.95 20.41
N GLU A 21 -2.72 -17.97 21.44
CA GLU A 21 -3.08 -18.50 22.76
C GLU A 21 -3.52 -17.34 23.68
N SER A 22 -4.73 -17.41 24.20
CA SER A 22 -5.27 -16.39 25.11
C SER A 22 -5.89 -16.99 26.36
N GLU A 23 -5.89 -16.20 27.44
CA GLU A 23 -6.57 -16.51 28.69
C GLU A 23 -7.11 -15.21 29.29
N LYS A 24 -8.40 -15.18 29.68
CA LYS A 24 -9.05 -14.02 30.30
C LYS A 24 -8.84 -12.72 29.50
N ASN A 25 -9.02 -12.80 28.16
CA ASN A 25 -8.81 -11.69 27.21
C ASN A 25 -7.36 -11.15 27.15
N ILE A 26 -6.39 -11.92 27.66
CA ILE A 26 -4.97 -11.57 27.56
C ILE A 26 -4.31 -12.53 26.56
N ILE A 27 -3.64 -11.97 25.56
CA ILE A 27 -2.87 -12.73 24.57
C ILE A 27 -1.54 -13.13 25.20
N ASN A 28 -1.36 -14.43 25.46
CA ASN A 28 -0.17 -14.99 26.06
C ASN A 28 0.90 -15.27 25.01
N LYS A 29 0.52 -15.95 23.92
CA LYS A 29 1.45 -16.32 22.84
C LYS A 29 0.83 -16.12 21.48
N VAL A 30 1.67 -15.78 20.52
CA VAL A 30 1.32 -15.63 19.10
C VAL A 30 2.31 -16.46 18.29
N TYR A 31 1.80 -17.41 17.51
CA TYR A 31 2.60 -18.32 16.68
C TYR A 31 2.45 -17.96 15.20
N THR A 32 3.40 -18.38 14.39
CA THR A 32 3.44 -18.15 12.92
C THR A 32 3.41 -16.70 12.49
N ALA A 33 3.52 -15.75 13.42
CA ALA A 33 3.56 -14.31 13.15
C ALA A 33 4.98 -13.77 13.02
N CYS A 34 5.16 -12.76 12.20
CA CYS A 34 6.39 -11.98 12.18
C CYS A 34 6.45 -11.01 13.39
N ARG A 35 7.61 -10.38 13.59
CA ARG A 35 7.82 -9.40 14.69
C ARG A 35 6.75 -8.29 14.74
N VAL A 36 6.32 -7.79 13.55
CA VAL A 36 5.28 -6.76 13.45
C VAL A 36 3.92 -7.31 13.87
N GLY A 37 3.55 -8.51 13.39
CA GLY A 37 2.31 -9.18 13.75
C GLY A 37 2.23 -9.50 15.24
N VAL A 38 3.32 -10.02 15.85
CA VAL A 38 3.37 -10.26 17.30
C VAL A 38 3.17 -8.97 18.09
N ALA A 39 3.89 -7.90 17.71
CA ALA A 39 3.77 -6.62 18.39
C ALA A 39 2.37 -6.01 18.25
N HIS A 40 1.76 -6.14 17.06
CA HIS A 40 0.42 -5.67 16.78
C HIS A 40 -0.63 -6.43 17.60
N MET A 41 -0.61 -7.76 17.56
CA MET A 41 -1.54 -8.61 18.32
C MET A 41 -1.46 -8.37 19.83
N LYS A 42 -0.25 -8.27 20.39
CA LYS A 42 -0.05 -8.01 21.83
C LYS A 42 -0.49 -6.62 22.30
N LYS A 43 -0.71 -5.68 21.40
CA LYS A 43 -1.29 -4.36 21.72
C LYS A 43 -2.82 -4.39 21.80
N ALA A 44 -3.47 -5.45 21.34
CA ALA A 44 -4.92 -5.57 21.46
C ALA A 44 -5.31 -5.63 22.95
N LYS A 45 -6.04 -4.61 23.41
CA LYS A 45 -6.59 -4.54 24.75
C LYS A 45 -8.11 -4.69 24.66
N GLY A 46 -8.67 -5.48 25.57
CA GLY A 46 -10.12 -5.72 25.59
C GLY A 46 -10.97 -4.56 26.10
N GLU A 47 -10.34 -3.45 26.53
CA GLU A 47 -11.07 -2.31 27.10
C GLU A 47 -11.12 -1.15 26.10
N THR A 48 -12.33 -0.63 25.89
CA THR A 48 -12.57 0.60 25.11
C THR A 48 -12.77 1.75 26.11
N ASN A 49 -11.95 2.79 25.98
CA ASN A 49 -12.09 4.00 26.79
C ASN A 49 -12.73 5.11 25.96
N PHE A 50 -13.84 5.65 26.47
CA PHE A 50 -14.48 6.84 25.90
C PHE A 50 -14.06 8.07 26.67
N LEU A 51 -13.55 9.08 25.98
CA LEU A 51 -13.02 10.29 26.58
C LEU A 51 -13.61 11.54 25.90
N VAL A 52 -14.02 12.52 26.70
CA VAL A 52 -14.33 13.88 26.25
C VAL A 52 -13.44 14.84 27.03
N ASN A 53 -12.67 15.68 26.32
CA ASN A 53 -11.69 16.58 26.93
C ASN A 53 -10.73 15.86 27.93
N ASN A 54 -10.24 14.68 27.54
CA ASN A 54 -9.40 13.79 28.36
C ASN A 54 -10.06 13.29 29.66
N LYS A 55 -11.38 13.40 29.81
CA LYS A 55 -12.12 12.87 30.96
C LYS A 55 -12.93 11.64 30.52
N PRO A 56 -12.90 10.55 31.29
CA PRO A 56 -13.73 9.37 31.01
C PRO A 56 -15.22 9.72 31.02
N VAL A 57 -15.94 9.21 30.02
CA VAL A 57 -17.38 9.35 29.87
C VAL A 57 -17.98 8.02 29.40
N ASP A 58 -19.30 7.89 29.41
CA ASP A 58 -19.98 6.78 28.75
C ASP A 58 -20.00 6.93 27.22
N GLU A 59 -20.22 5.82 26.52
CA GLU A 59 -20.27 5.76 25.07
C GLU A 59 -21.27 6.75 24.47
N ALA A 60 -22.50 6.81 25.02
CA ALA A 60 -23.56 7.65 24.50
C ALA A 60 -23.21 9.14 24.59
N THR A 61 -22.50 9.52 25.62
CA THR A 61 -21.98 10.89 25.79
C THR A 61 -20.88 11.19 24.78
N ALA A 62 -19.90 10.28 24.61
CA ALA A 62 -18.81 10.48 23.63
C ALA A 62 -19.36 10.60 22.20
N VAL A 63 -20.29 9.72 21.80
CA VAL A 63 -20.91 9.73 20.48
C VAL A 63 -21.71 11.03 20.25
N ARG A 64 -22.47 11.49 21.26
CA ARG A 64 -23.25 12.72 21.19
C ARG A 64 -22.38 13.95 20.99
N GLU A 65 -21.27 14.05 21.72
CA GLU A 65 -20.29 15.14 21.58
C GLU A 65 -19.64 15.14 20.21
N ALA A 66 -19.17 13.98 19.73
CA ALA A 66 -18.59 13.85 18.39
C ALA A 66 -19.60 14.24 17.29
N ALA A 67 -20.84 13.77 17.39
CA ALA A 67 -21.89 14.13 16.44
C ALA A 67 -22.21 15.63 16.47
N SER A 68 -22.19 16.26 17.66
CA SER A 68 -22.40 17.71 17.80
C SER A 68 -21.29 18.51 17.12
N ILE A 69 -20.03 18.10 17.30
CA ILE A 69 -18.88 18.74 16.64
C ILE A 69 -19.02 18.68 15.11
N LEU A 70 -19.26 17.48 14.56
CA LEU A 70 -19.39 17.29 13.11
C LEU A 70 -20.61 18.02 12.52
N LYS A 71 -21.74 18.04 13.24
CA LYS A 71 -22.97 18.72 12.79
C LYS A 71 -22.79 20.25 12.69
N ASN A 72 -21.98 20.83 13.57
CA ASN A 72 -21.76 22.29 13.64
C ASN A 72 -20.58 22.73 12.77
N ALA A 73 -19.79 21.81 12.25
CA ALA A 73 -18.65 22.11 11.39
C ALA A 73 -19.11 22.61 10.01
N LYS A 74 -18.39 23.59 9.47
CA LYS A 74 -18.60 24.11 8.11
C LYS A 74 -17.75 23.37 7.09
N ASN A 75 -16.56 22.94 7.49
CA ASN A 75 -15.61 22.22 6.65
C ASN A 75 -15.03 21.00 7.39
N PRO A 76 -15.86 19.98 7.69
CA PRO A 76 -15.39 18.80 8.37
C PRO A 76 -14.48 17.96 7.46
N LEU A 77 -13.47 17.32 8.06
CA LEU A 77 -12.57 16.36 7.43
C LEU A 77 -12.76 14.98 8.08
N ILE A 78 -12.88 13.93 7.28
CA ILE A 78 -12.77 12.55 7.73
C ILE A 78 -11.48 11.99 7.15
N PHE A 79 -10.58 11.48 8.02
CA PHE A 79 -9.27 11.01 7.60
C PHE A 79 -8.89 9.68 8.25
N GLY A 80 -8.18 8.82 7.50
CA GLY A 80 -7.65 7.55 7.95
C GLY A 80 -8.26 6.38 7.18
N LEU A 81 -9.01 5.49 7.88
CA LEU A 81 -9.77 4.38 7.30
C LEU A 81 -8.96 3.21 6.72
N GLY A 82 -7.67 3.38 6.40
CA GLY A 82 -6.82 2.32 5.87
C GLY A 82 -6.57 1.15 6.84
N THR A 83 -6.96 1.31 8.12
CA THR A 83 -6.88 0.28 9.18
C THR A 83 -8.25 0.04 9.83
N SER A 84 -9.29 0.04 9.04
CA SER A 84 -10.67 -0.26 9.45
C SER A 84 -11.32 -1.32 8.57
N THR A 85 -12.45 -1.86 9.01
CA THR A 85 -13.22 -2.83 8.22
C THR A 85 -13.99 -2.13 7.09
N ASP A 86 -14.44 -2.90 6.10
CA ASP A 86 -15.26 -2.39 5.00
C ASP A 86 -16.55 -1.75 5.46
N GLU A 87 -17.18 -2.31 6.51
CA GLU A 87 -18.41 -1.75 7.09
C GLU A 87 -18.14 -0.36 7.67
N THR A 88 -17.04 -0.20 8.40
CA THR A 88 -16.63 1.11 8.95
C THR A 88 -16.34 2.11 7.82
N GLN A 89 -15.68 1.67 6.75
CA GLN A 89 -15.35 2.52 5.61
C GLN A 89 -16.61 3.01 4.89
N LYS A 90 -17.57 2.11 4.64
CA LYS A 90 -18.87 2.46 4.02
C LYS A 90 -19.65 3.44 4.87
N LEU A 91 -19.75 3.19 6.20
CA LEU A 91 -20.40 4.13 7.13
C LEU A 91 -19.71 5.50 7.16
N ALA A 92 -18.38 5.55 7.06
CA ALA A 92 -17.64 6.81 7.01
C ALA A 92 -17.90 7.58 5.72
N ILE A 93 -18.02 6.90 4.57
CA ILE A 93 -18.39 7.51 3.29
C ILE A 93 -19.81 8.09 3.37
N GLU A 94 -20.75 7.33 3.93
CA GLU A 94 -22.13 7.84 4.15
C GLU A 94 -22.15 9.05 5.09
N LEU A 95 -21.36 9.02 6.17
CA LEU A 95 -21.24 10.14 7.08
C LEU A 95 -20.66 11.36 6.37
N ALA A 96 -19.63 11.18 5.54
CA ALA A 96 -19.03 12.26 4.75
C ALA A 96 -20.06 12.92 3.82
N LYS A 97 -20.90 12.12 3.15
CA LYS A 97 -22.01 12.62 2.33
C LYS A 97 -23.01 13.47 3.15
N LYS A 98 -23.41 12.98 4.33
CA LYS A 98 -24.38 13.65 5.19
C LYS A 98 -23.86 14.96 5.83
N THR A 99 -22.54 15.06 6.03
CA THR A 99 -21.92 16.20 6.69
C THR A 99 -21.22 17.14 5.71
N ASN A 100 -21.33 16.89 4.41
CA ASN A 100 -20.59 17.63 3.39
C ASN A 100 -19.08 17.64 3.69
N ALA A 101 -18.52 16.52 4.16
CA ALA A 101 -17.15 16.45 4.59
C ALA A 101 -16.16 16.26 3.42
N THR A 102 -14.92 16.68 3.64
CA THR A 102 -13.77 16.18 2.89
C THR A 102 -13.41 14.81 3.42
N LEU A 103 -13.13 13.86 2.53
CA LEU A 103 -12.76 12.48 2.86
C LEU A 103 -11.43 12.15 2.19
N ASP A 104 -10.43 11.79 2.99
CA ASP A 104 -9.10 11.47 2.50
C ASP A 104 -8.44 10.39 3.37
N ASP A 105 -7.43 9.73 2.82
CA ASP A 105 -6.63 8.73 3.53
C ASP A 105 -5.14 8.86 3.17
N THR A 106 -4.32 8.00 3.77
CA THR A 106 -2.88 7.98 3.51
C THR A 106 -2.51 7.64 2.06
N SER A 107 -3.42 7.09 1.26
CA SER A 107 -3.14 6.78 -0.15
C SER A 107 -2.89 8.03 -0.98
N SER A 108 -3.42 9.19 -0.57
CA SER A 108 -3.27 10.46 -1.27
C SER A 108 -1.81 10.96 -1.36
N PHE A 109 -0.97 10.52 -0.42
CA PHE A 109 0.48 10.72 -0.43
C PHE A 109 1.27 9.40 -0.36
N CYS A 110 0.69 8.32 -0.91
CA CYS A 110 1.28 6.99 -0.94
C CYS A 110 1.06 6.36 -2.33
N LEU A 111 0.49 5.18 -2.39
CA LEU A 111 0.31 4.38 -3.60
C LEU A 111 -1.07 4.57 -4.27
N GLY A 112 -1.84 5.56 -3.84
CA GLY A 112 -3.16 5.88 -4.41
C GLY A 112 -3.19 6.00 -5.93
N PRO A 113 -2.26 6.70 -6.59
CA PRO A 113 -2.24 6.79 -8.04
C PRO A 113 -2.13 5.43 -8.76
N LEU A 114 -1.36 4.48 -8.19
CA LEU A 114 -1.29 3.12 -8.73
C LEU A 114 -2.59 2.33 -8.49
N VAL A 115 -3.18 2.47 -7.31
CA VAL A 115 -4.48 1.82 -7.01
C VAL A 115 -5.55 2.35 -7.94
N GLU A 116 -5.60 3.65 -8.18
CA GLU A 116 -6.53 4.27 -9.14
C GLU A 116 -6.33 3.73 -10.56
N ALA A 117 -5.08 3.65 -11.03
CA ALA A 117 -4.77 3.10 -12.35
C ALA A 117 -5.21 1.62 -12.49
N LEU A 118 -5.13 0.84 -11.42
CA LEU A 118 -5.64 -0.54 -11.40
C LEU A 118 -7.17 -0.59 -11.45
N LEU A 119 -7.86 0.25 -10.69
CA LEU A 119 -9.32 0.31 -10.68
C LEU A 119 -9.92 0.87 -11.97
N GLN A 120 -9.13 1.64 -12.72
CA GLN A 120 -9.46 2.12 -14.07
C GLN A 120 -9.03 1.15 -15.19
N ASP A 121 -8.63 -0.08 -14.86
CA ASP A 121 -8.15 -1.10 -15.82
C ASP A 121 -6.97 -0.65 -16.70
N LYS A 122 -6.23 0.39 -16.31
CA LYS A 122 -5.03 0.87 -17.02
C LYS A 122 -3.80 0.00 -16.78
N LEU A 123 -3.79 -0.76 -15.69
CA LEU A 123 -2.71 -1.67 -15.30
C LEU A 123 -3.28 -3.04 -14.94
N LYS A 124 -2.56 -4.08 -15.34
CA LYS A 124 -2.91 -5.47 -15.00
C LYS A 124 -2.36 -5.83 -13.63
N THR A 125 -3.17 -6.45 -12.79
CA THR A 125 -2.78 -6.93 -11.46
C THR A 125 -3.09 -8.42 -11.27
N CYS A 126 -2.67 -8.98 -10.13
CA CYS A 126 -2.96 -10.37 -9.74
C CYS A 126 -3.06 -10.48 -8.23
N THR A 127 -3.51 -11.63 -7.75
CA THR A 127 -3.59 -11.94 -6.32
C THR A 127 -2.24 -12.42 -5.76
N LEU A 128 -2.07 -12.35 -4.44
CA LEU A 128 -0.90 -12.94 -3.76
C LEU A 128 -0.85 -14.46 -3.94
N GLU A 129 -2.01 -15.11 -4.09
CA GLU A 129 -2.10 -16.55 -4.36
C GLU A 129 -1.66 -16.89 -5.79
N ASP A 130 -2.02 -16.07 -6.80
CA ASP A 130 -1.48 -16.23 -8.16
C ASP A 130 0.05 -16.12 -8.16
N ILE A 131 0.60 -15.17 -7.40
CA ILE A 131 2.04 -14.98 -7.30
C ILE A 131 2.71 -16.21 -6.71
N ARG A 132 2.19 -16.69 -5.58
CA ARG A 132 2.68 -17.92 -4.93
C ARG A 132 2.68 -19.11 -5.87
N ASN A 133 1.62 -19.27 -6.65
CA ASN A 133 1.44 -20.45 -7.50
C ASN A 133 2.18 -20.35 -8.84
N LYS A 134 2.28 -19.16 -9.45
CA LYS A 134 2.65 -19.02 -10.87
C LYS A 134 3.92 -18.19 -11.11
N ALA A 135 4.25 -17.20 -10.26
CA ALA A 135 5.30 -16.23 -10.56
C ALA A 135 6.68 -16.89 -10.72
N ASP A 136 7.34 -16.59 -11.82
CA ASP A 136 8.72 -16.99 -12.11
C ASP A 136 9.70 -15.80 -12.13
N VAL A 137 9.23 -14.58 -12.42
CA VAL A 137 10.03 -13.37 -12.34
C VAL A 137 9.36 -12.37 -11.41
N ILE A 138 10.10 -11.89 -10.41
CA ILE A 138 9.59 -11.03 -9.36
C ILE A 138 10.50 -9.82 -9.24
N ILE A 139 9.94 -8.63 -9.43
CA ILE A 139 10.65 -7.36 -9.32
C ILE A 139 10.13 -6.60 -8.10
N PHE A 140 11.03 -6.26 -7.18
CA PHE A 140 10.78 -5.33 -6.08
C PHE A 140 11.33 -3.97 -6.50
N TRP A 141 10.45 -3.04 -6.85
CA TRP A 141 10.83 -1.73 -7.36
C TRP A 141 10.50 -0.63 -6.36
N GLY A 142 11.54 0.00 -5.81
CA GLY A 142 11.39 0.98 -4.74
C GLY A 142 10.66 0.42 -3.52
N ALA A 143 10.81 -0.89 -3.26
CA ALA A 143 10.09 -1.65 -2.25
C ALA A 143 11.03 -2.55 -1.46
N ASP A 144 10.92 -2.53 -0.13
CA ASP A 144 11.67 -3.43 0.76
C ASP A 144 10.70 -4.26 1.62
N PRO A 145 10.06 -5.31 1.06
CA PRO A 145 9.15 -6.16 1.80
C PRO A 145 9.80 -6.90 2.98
N SER A 146 11.12 -7.14 2.96
CA SER A 146 11.81 -7.74 4.11
C SER A 146 11.63 -6.95 5.40
N ASP A 147 11.51 -5.62 5.29
CA ASP A 147 11.28 -4.73 6.43
C ASP A 147 9.80 -4.35 6.58
N SER A 148 9.12 -3.97 5.49
CA SER A 148 7.74 -3.47 5.54
C SER A 148 6.69 -4.57 5.68
N HIS A 149 6.93 -5.74 5.07
CA HIS A 149 6.03 -6.88 5.02
C HIS A 149 6.79 -8.19 5.30
N PRO A 150 7.29 -8.44 6.51
CA PRO A 150 8.36 -9.42 6.77
C PRO A 150 8.07 -10.85 6.33
N ARG A 151 6.79 -11.26 6.17
CA ARG A 151 6.42 -12.59 5.66
C ARG A 151 6.18 -12.62 4.15
N HIS A 152 6.36 -11.52 3.44
CA HIS A 152 6.05 -11.42 2.02
C HIS A 152 6.86 -12.42 1.18
N LEU A 153 8.20 -12.43 1.35
CA LEU A 153 9.06 -13.31 0.58
C LEU A 153 8.83 -14.78 0.93
N SER A 154 8.59 -15.08 2.22
CA SER A 154 8.44 -16.46 2.71
C SER A 154 7.05 -17.04 2.51
N LYS A 155 5.99 -16.23 2.45
CA LYS A 155 4.61 -16.71 2.32
C LYS A 155 4.07 -16.61 0.90
N HIS A 156 4.46 -15.59 0.12
CA HIS A 156 3.79 -15.26 -1.13
C HIS A 156 4.70 -15.19 -2.36
N SER A 157 5.88 -14.54 -2.28
CA SER A 157 6.58 -14.16 -3.50
C SER A 157 7.76 -15.05 -3.87
N TYR A 158 8.81 -15.16 -3.06
CA TYR A 158 10.08 -15.75 -3.50
C TYR A 158 10.30 -17.19 -3.04
N PHE A 159 10.22 -17.42 -1.72
CA PHE A 159 10.59 -18.71 -1.14
C PHE A 159 9.51 -19.81 -1.23
N PRO A 160 8.18 -19.51 -1.24
CA PRO A 160 7.20 -20.55 -1.05
C PRO A 160 7.07 -21.45 -2.28
N ARG A 161 6.67 -22.69 -2.02
CA ARG A 161 6.15 -23.60 -3.04
C ARG A 161 4.73 -23.20 -3.43
N GLY A 162 4.36 -23.46 -4.67
CA GLY A 162 3.04 -23.23 -5.23
C GLY A 162 2.63 -24.38 -6.15
N SER A 163 1.40 -24.34 -6.67
CA SER A 163 0.88 -25.41 -7.53
C SER A 163 1.68 -25.59 -8.83
N GLU A 164 2.17 -24.51 -9.42
CA GLU A 164 2.98 -24.52 -10.64
C GLU A 164 4.48 -24.31 -10.36
N LYS A 165 4.85 -23.98 -9.11
CA LYS A 165 6.22 -23.74 -8.64
C LYS A 165 6.52 -24.70 -7.48
N GLN A 166 6.76 -25.98 -7.82
CA GLN A 166 6.87 -27.08 -6.86
C GLN A 166 8.10 -27.00 -5.97
N LYS A 167 9.18 -26.39 -6.46
CA LYS A 167 10.42 -26.20 -5.72
C LYS A 167 10.46 -24.83 -5.05
N GLY A 168 9.94 -23.78 -5.75
CA GLY A 168 10.03 -22.40 -5.32
C GLY A 168 11.47 -21.87 -5.37
N TRP A 169 11.69 -20.68 -4.77
CA TRP A 169 13.01 -20.09 -4.59
C TRP A 169 13.77 -19.93 -5.92
N GLU A 170 15.11 -19.87 -5.86
CA GLU A 170 15.99 -19.66 -7.01
C GLU A 170 15.95 -20.78 -8.07
N GLU A 171 15.43 -21.94 -7.71
CA GLU A 171 15.29 -23.05 -8.67
C GLU A 171 14.19 -22.78 -9.70
N GLU A 172 13.20 -21.95 -9.38
CA GLU A 172 12.05 -21.69 -10.26
C GLU A 172 11.68 -20.21 -10.34
N ARG A 173 12.34 -19.33 -9.57
CA ARG A 173 12.03 -17.90 -9.48
C ARG A 173 13.28 -17.05 -9.56
N THR A 174 13.19 -15.96 -10.29
CA THR A 174 14.19 -14.90 -10.31
C THR A 174 13.67 -13.69 -9.58
N ALA A 175 14.33 -13.31 -8.48
CA ALA A 175 14.01 -12.09 -7.72
C ALA A 175 14.97 -10.98 -8.13
N ILE A 176 14.40 -9.81 -8.44
CA ILE A 176 15.11 -8.62 -8.92
C ILE A 176 14.74 -7.47 -7.98
N ALA A 177 15.72 -6.67 -7.61
CA ALA A 177 15.49 -5.42 -6.85
C ALA A 177 16.01 -4.22 -7.64
N ILE A 178 15.17 -3.18 -7.74
CA ILE A 178 15.52 -1.87 -8.30
C ILE A 178 15.24 -0.86 -7.19
N ASP A 179 16.30 -0.23 -6.66
CA ASP A 179 16.19 0.63 -5.49
C ASP A 179 17.38 1.63 -5.43
N ILE A 180 17.20 2.71 -4.69
CA ILE A 180 18.26 3.70 -4.43
C ILE A 180 19.30 3.18 -3.42
N ARG A 181 18.96 2.17 -2.62
CA ARG A 181 19.82 1.60 -1.57
C ARG A 181 19.83 0.08 -1.59
N LYS A 182 20.91 -0.53 -1.14
CA LYS A 182 21.01 -1.98 -0.97
C LYS A 182 20.24 -2.40 0.30
N SER A 183 18.93 -2.55 0.19
CA SER A 183 18.01 -2.97 1.23
C SER A 183 18.19 -4.46 1.61
N HIS A 184 17.45 -4.95 2.63
CA HIS A 184 17.44 -6.37 2.96
C HIS A 184 16.88 -7.22 1.80
N THR A 185 15.83 -6.75 1.14
CA THR A 185 15.31 -7.41 -0.07
C THR A 185 16.34 -7.42 -1.20
N ALA A 186 17.03 -6.30 -1.45
CA ALA A 186 18.08 -6.21 -2.45
C ALA A 186 19.26 -7.18 -2.18
N LYS A 187 19.60 -7.43 -0.91
CA LYS A 187 20.61 -8.44 -0.55
C LYS A 187 20.18 -9.86 -0.93
N ILE A 188 18.89 -10.19 -0.79
CA ILE A 188 18.33 -11.49 -1.20
C ILE A 188 18.36 -11.63 -2.73
N CYS A 189 18.09 -10.54 -3.47
CA CYS A 189 18.15 -10.55 -4.94
C CYS A 189 19.58 -10.68 -5.50
N GLY A 190 20.61 -10.48 -4.70
CA GLY A 190 22.01 -10.73 -5.04
C GLY A 190 22.49 -9.96 -6.28
N ASN A 191 22.88 -10.69 -7.34
CA ASN A 191 23.39 -10.14 -8.59
C ASN A 191 22.33 -9.38 -9.41
N TYR A 192 21.04 -9.61 -9.14
CA TYR A 192 19.92 -8.93 -9.78
C TYR A 192 19.47 -7.68 -9.01
N PHE A 193 20.38 -7.08 -8.27
CA PHE A 193 20.18 -5.76 -7.68
C PHE A 193 20.67 -4.67 -8.64
N PHE A 194 19.78 -3.72 -8.94
CA PHE A 194 20.04 -2.53 -9.75
C PHE A 194 19.90 -1.30 -8.85
N GLN A 195 21.03 -0.74 -8.46
CA GLN A 195 21.04 0.49 -7.69
C GLN A 195 20.94 1.69 -8.63
N ILE A 196 19.87 2.47 -8.50
CA ILE A 196 19.65 3.70 -9.28
C ILE A 196 19.70 4.91 -8.35
N PRO A 197 20.03 6.11 -8.83
CA PRO A 197 19.99 7.31 -8.03
C PRO A 197 18.53 7.70 -7.71
N PRO A 198 18.28 8.48 -6.64
CA PRO A 198 16.97 9.08 -6.42
C PRO A 198 16.54 9.90 -7.64
N GLY A 199 15.28 9.71 -8.09
CA GLY A 199 14.75 10.35 -9.30
C GLY A 199 15.18 9.71 -10.62
N GLY A 200 15.97 8.61 -10.59
CA GLY A 200 16.49 7.96 -11.79
C GLY A 200 15.54 6.96 -12.44
N ASP A 201 14.34 6.74 -11.90
CA ASP A 201 13.47 5.65 -12.33
C ASP A 201 12.97 5.83 -13.77
N THR A 202 12.66 7.05 -14.21
CA THR A 202 12.25 7.33 -15.60
C THR A 202 13.34 6.97 -16.58
N GLU A 203 14.60 7.38 -16.33
CA GLU A 203 15.74 7.03 -17.18
C GLU A 203 15.96 5.52 -17.23
N PHE A 204 15.83 4.83 -16.08
CA PHE A 204 15.98 3.38 -16.02
C PHE A 204 14.87 2.66 -16.79
N ILE A 205 13.62 3.13 -16.68
CA ILE A 205 12.48 2.62 -17.44
C ILE A 205 12.73 2.79 -18.95
N ASP A 206 13.18 3.95 -19.40
CA ASP A 206 13.47 4.21 -20.82
C ASP A 206 14.60 3.32 -21.34
N ALA A 207 15.65 3.13 -20.56
CA ALA A 207 16.74 2.22 -20.89
C ALA A 207 16.26 0.77 -20.98
N LEU A 208 15.39 0.34 -20.06
CA LEU A 208 14.80 -1.00 -20.07
C LEU A 208 13.85 -1.21 -21.26
N ILE A 209 13.03 -0.23 -21.60
CA ILE A 209 12.17 -0.24 -22.79
C ILE A 209 13.01 -0.36 -24.06
N ALA A 210 14.11 0.39 -24.17
CA ALA A 210 15.05 0.28 -25.29
C ALA A 210 15.62 -1.14 -25.42
N ALA A 211 16.07 -1.74 -24.32
CA ALA A 211 16.60 -3.10 -24.28
C ALA A 211 15.53 -4.15 -24.63
N LEU A 212 14.31 -4.02 -24.13
CA LEU A 212 13.17 -4.85 -24.47
C LEU A 212 12.82 -4.78 -25.97
N SER A 213 13.06 -3.62 -26.59
CA SER A 213 12.87 -3.38 -28.03
C SER A 213 14.09 -3.80 -28.89
N GLY A 214 15.12 -4.41 -28.30
CA GLY A 214 16.32 -4.85 -29.01
C GLY A 214 17.32 -3.74 -29.33
N LYS A 215 17.19 -2.55 -28.72
CA LYS A 215 18.10 -1.43 -28.87
C LYS A 215 19.12 -1.42 -27.75
N LEU A 216 20.32 -0.87 -28.01
CA LEU A 216 21.32 -0.69 -26.95
C LEU A 216 20.83 0.39 -25.97
N PRO A 217 20.67 0.06 -24.67
CA PRO A 217 20.23 1.05 -23.69
C PRO A 217 21.32 2.09 -23.44
N LYS A 218 20.90 3.36 -23.33
CA LYS A 218 21.76 4.45 -22.89
C LYS A 218 21.44 4.74 -21.43
N THR A 219 22.45 4.84 -20.59
CA THR A 219 22.27 5.09 -19.15
C THR A 219 23.53 5.71 -18.56
N SER A 220 23.35 6.59 -17.59
CA SER A 220 24.41 7.22 -16.78
C SER A 220 24.77 6.42 -15.51
N TYR A 221 24.13 5.26 -15.28
CA TYR A 221 24.32 4.47 -14.06
C TYR A 221 25.66 3.76 -13.97
N ASN A 222 26.09 3.46 -12.74
CA ASN A 222 27.35 2.78 -12.43
C ASN A 222 27.31 1.25 -12.74
N PHE A 223 26.56 0.83 -13.76
CA PHE A 223 26.59 -0.55 -14.26
C PHE A 223 26.53 -0.57 -15.80
N PRO A 224 27.15 -1.57 -16.43
CA PRO A 224 27.29 -1.58 -17.89
C PRO A 224 25.92 -1.80 -18.57
N PRO A 225 25.69 -1.25 -19.77
CA PRO A 225 24.47 -1.47 -20.57
C PRO A 225 24.13 -2.96 -20.75
N LYS A 226 25.14 -3.84 -20.80
CA LYS A 226 24.98 -5.29 -20.86
C LYS A 226 24.09 -5.83 -19.73
N LYS A 227 24.20 -5.27 -18.51
CA LYS A 227 23.39 -5.70 -17.37
C LYS A 227 21.88 -5.42 -17.57
N ILE A 228 21.53 -4.31 -18.26
CA ILE A 228 20.14 -4.01 -18.63
C ILE A 228 19.65 -4.95 -19.73
N LEU A 229 20.50 -5.30 -20.69
CA LEU A 229 20.17 -6.28 -21.74
C LEU A 229 19.92 -7.67 -21.13
N GLU A 230 20.73 -8.09 -20.16
CA GLU A 230 20.51 -9.33 -19.41
C GLU A 230 19.17 -9.31 -18.66
N LEU A 231 18.87 -8.20 -17.98
CA LEU A 231 17.56 -8.00 -17.33
C LEU A 231 16.43 -8.10 -18.36
N ALA A 232 16.50 -7.39 -19.47
CA ALA A 232 15.48 -7.43 -20.51
C ALA A 232 15.27 -8.86 -21.06
N ASN A 233 16.31 -9.67 -21.18
CA ASN A 233 16.18 -11.07 -21.60
C ASN A 233 15.49 -11.93 -20.56
N ILE A 234 15.76 -11.73 -19.26
CA ILE A 234 15.05 -12.40 -18.16
C ILE A 234 13.55 -12.05 -18.24
N LEU A 235 13.22 -10.75 -18.40
CA LEU A 235 11.83 -10.30 -18.45
C LEU A 235 11.08 -10.86 -19.68
N LYS A 236 11.71 -10.92 -20.85
CA LYS A 236 11.12 -11.53 -22.04
C LYS A 236 10.82 -13.02 -21.87
N GLY A 237 11.60 -13.73 -21.05
CA GLY A 237 11.43 -15.15 -20.77
C GLY A 237 10.38 -15.46 -19.70
N ALA A 238 9.83 -14.45 -19.02
CA ALA A 238 8.89 -14.63 -17.94
C ALA A 238 7.56 -15.22 -18.44
N LYS A 239 7.09 -16.30 -17.78
CA LYS A 239 5.76 -16.86 -18.00
C LYS A 239 4.72 -16.13 -17.17
N PHE A 240 5.08 -15.75 -15.96
CA PHE A 240 4.26 -14.96 -15.05
C PHE A 240 5.16 -14.00 -14.24
N GLY A 241 5.33 -12.79 -14.77
CA GLY A 241 6.12 -11.74 -14.14
C GLY A 241 5.28 -10.86 -13.21
N VAL A 242 5.88 -10.40 -12.11
CA VAL A 242 5.24 -9.50 -11.16
C VAL A 242 6.18 -8.36 -10.78
N ILE A 243 5.66 -7.13 -10.82
CA ILE A 243 6.32 -5.94 -10.29
C ILE A 243 5.61 -5.52 -9.00
N PHE A 244 6.30 -5.63 -7.88
CA PHE A 244 5.89 -5.03 -6.63
C PHE A 244 6.38 -3.59 -6.57
N ALA A 245 5.47 -2.65 -6.75
CA ALA A 245 5.78 -1.22 -6.76
C ALA A 245 5.66 -0.62 -5.36
N GLY A 246 6.75 -0.07 -4.87
CA GLY A 246 6.82 0.64 -3.59
C GLY A 246 6.84 2.15 -3.73
N LEU A 247 6.92 2.84 -2.59
CA LEU A 247 6.98 4.30 -2.53
C LEU A 247 8.20 4.87 -3.25
N GLY A 248 9.33 4.16 -3.26
CA GLY A 248 10.53 4.61 -3.94
C GLY A 248 10.30 4.86 -5.43
N LEU A 249 9.55 3.99 -6.11
CA LEU A 249 9.17 4.20 -7.50
C LEU A 249 8.25 5.42 -7.65
N ILE A 250 7.17 5.50 -6.84
CA ILE A 250 6.15 6.56 -7.01
C ILE A 250 6.70 7.95 -6.74
N TYR A 251 7.51 8.12 -5.70
CA TYR A 251 8.10 9.42 -5.37
C TYR A 251 9.23 9.86 -6.32
N SER A 252 9.71 8.95 -7.16
CA SER A 252 10.71 9.23 -8.18
C SER A 252 10.11 9.70 -9.51
N LEU A 253 8.82 9.50 -9.71
CA LEU A 253 8.12 9.81 -10.95
C LEU A 253 7.28 11.09 -10.81
N GLU A 254 7.23 11.89 -11.87
CA GLU A 254 6.30 13.03 -11.98
C GLU A 254 4.86 12.57 -12.23
N ASP A 255 4.71 11.50 -13.04
CA ASP A 255 3.45 10.83 -13.34
C ASP A 255 3.66 9.33 -13.60
N LEU A 256 2.60 8.60 -13.88
CA LEU A 256 2.65 7.15 -14.14
C LEU A 256 2.91 6.77 -15.61
N GLU A 257 3.08 7.72 -16.53
CA GLU A 257 3.26 7.43 -17.95
C GLU A 257 4.47 6.49 -18.22
N PRO A 258 5.63 6.65 -17.56
CA PRO A 258 6.73 5.71 -17.72
C PRO A 258 6.34 4.26 -17.33
N VAL A 259 5.55 4.10 -16.25
CA VAL A 259 5.07 2.79 -15.81
C VAL A 259 4.10 2.19 -16.82
N PHE A 260 3.18 2.98 -17.36
CA PHE A 260 2.23 2.51 -18.39
C PHE A 260 2.96 2.03 -19.64
N ARG A 261 3.96 2.79 -20.11
CA ARG A 261 4.78 2.40 -21.28
C ARG A 261 5.56 1.10 -21.02
N LEU A 262 6.17 0.97 -19.84
CA LEU A 262 6.89 -0.25 -19.46
C LEU A 262 5.94 -1.46 -19.40
N MET A 263 4.82 -1.33 -18.69
CA MET A 263 3.85 -2.42 -18.56
C MET A 263 3.25 -2.83 -19.89
N LYS A 264 3.02 -1.89 -20.81
CA LYS A 264 2.56 -2.18 -22.17
C LYS A 264 3.57 -3.05 -22.89
N ILE A 265 4.83 -2.64 -22.97
CA ILE A 265 5.85 -3.40 -23.71
C ILE A 265 6.17 -4.75 -23.07
N LEU A 266 6.13 -4.84 -21.74
CA LEU A 266 6.28 -6.11 -21.02
C LEU A 266 5.14 -7.09 -21.37
N ASN A 267 3.89 -6.60 -21.48
CA ASN A 267 2.74 -7.43 -21.83
C ASN A 267 2.61 -7.73 -23.33
N GLU A 268 3.36 -7.05 -24.18
CA GLU A 268 3.55 -7.45 -25.59
C GLU A 268 4.54 -8.64 -25.72
N LYS A 269 5.45 -8.83 -24.78
CA LYS A 269 6.52 -9.83 -24.85
C LYS A 269 6.33 -11.01 -23.90
N ALA A 270 5.67 -10.77 -22.76
CA ALA A 270 5.49 -11.72 -21.67
C ALA A 270 4.15 -11.45 -20.97
N ASN A 271 3.96 -12.01 -19.77
CA ASN A 271 2.74 -11.81 -18.98
C ASN A 271 3.10 -11.17 -17.63
N PHE A 272 3.02 -9.85 -17.56
CA PHE A 272 3.38 -9.08 -16.38
C PHE A 272 2.19 -8.47 -15.66
N HIS A 273 2.29 -8.43 -14.34
CA HIS A 273 1.32 -7.86 -13.42
C HIS A 273 2.02 -6.83 -12.52
N LEU A 274 1.29 -5.81 -12.08
CA LEU A 274 1.78 -4.83 -11.14
C LEU A 274 0.95 -4.91 -9.85
N VAL A 275 1.64 -4.95 -8.70
CA VAL A 275 1.03 -5.01 -7.37
C VAL A 275 1.59 -3.88 -6.52
N PRO A 276 0.77 -2.91 -6.10
CA PRO A 276 1.20 -1.87 -5.16
C PRO A 276 1.50 -2.46 -3.79
N MET A 277 2.63 -2.10 -3.20
CA MET A 277 3.03 -2.52 -1.85
C MET A 277 2.41 -1.61 -0.78
N VAL A 278 1.09 -1.73 -0.59
CA VAL A 278 0.34 -0.92 0.37
C VAL A 278 0.65 -1.32 1.81
N GLY A 279 0.88 -0.34 2.69
CA GLY A 279 1.31 -0.57 4.07
C GLY A 279 0.17 -0.95 5.02
N HIS A 280 -0.93 -0.22 4.99
CA HIS A 280 -2.08 -0.45 5.85
C HIS A 280 -2.92 -1.63 5.35
N TYR A 281 -3.46 -2.41 6.29
CA TYR A 281 -4.08 -3.71 5.98
C TYR A 281 -5.34 -3.63 5.12
N ASN A 282 -6.08 -2.53 5.15
CA ASN A 282 -7.29 -2.32 4.34
C ASN A 282 -7.35 -0.96 3.64
N MET A 283 -6.19 -0.38 3.32
CA MET A 283 -6.13 0.86 2.54
C MET A 283 -6.74 0.67 1.14
N ARG A 284 -6.42 -0.46 0.49
CA ARG A 284 -6.98 -0.78 -0.81
C ARG A 284 -8.49 -0.95 -0.75
N GLY A 285 -9.03 -1.63 0.26
CA GLY A 285 -10.48 -1.76 0.45
C GLY A 285 -11.17 -0.40 0.59
N PHE A 286 -10.58 0.54 1.33
CA PHE A 286 -11.09 1.90 1.38
C PHE A 286 -11.08 2.59 0.01
N ASN A 287 -9.99 2.50 -0.73
CA ASN A 287 -9.89 3.08 -2.06
C ASN A 287 -10.91 2.47 -3.04
N GLU A 288 -11.14 1.15 -2.97
CA GLU A 288 -12.14 0.45 -3.77
C GLU A 288 -13.58 0.89 -3.40
N ASN A 289 -13.90 0.96 -2.10
CA ASN A 289 -15.19 1.42 -1.62
C ASN A 289 -15.49 2.87 -2.04
N LEU A 290 -14.50 3.76 -1.91
CA LEU A 290 -14.65 5.17 -2.30
C LEU A 290 -14.73 5.33 -3.83
N PHE A 291 -13.93 4.58 -4.58
CA PHE A 291 -13.97 4.58 -6.04
C PHE A 291 -15.32 4.12 -6.60
N ALA A 292 -15.90 3.07 -6.03
CA ALA A 292 -17.22 2.57 -6.41
C ALA A 292 -18.32 3.62 -6.21
N GLU A 293 -18.19 4.48 -5.18
CA GLU A 293 -19.17 5.52 -4.84
C GLU A 293 -18.97 6.84 -5.59
N THR A 294 -17.73 7.16 -5.97
CA THR A 294 -17.37 8.50 -6.44
C THR A 294 -16.57 8.54 -7.74
N GLY A 295 -16.01 7.42 -8.17
CA GLY A 295 -15.04 7.35 -9.27
C GLY A 295 -13.62 7.78 -8.90
N TYR A 296 -13.35 8.08 -7.60
CA TYR A 296 -12.05 8.53 -7.10
C TYR A 296 -11.60 7.70 -5.90
N VAL A 297 -10.32 7.54 -5.70
CA VAL A 297 -9.75 6.68 -4.64
C VAL A 297 -9.46 7.43 -3.32
N ASN A 298 -9.34 8.76 -3.37
CA ASN A 298 -9.03 9.65 -2.24
C ASN A 298 -9.31 11.11 -2.61
N ARG A 299 -9.02 12.07 -1.72
CA ARG A 299 -9.13 13.54 -1.94
C ARG A 299 -10.50 13.96 -2.47
N VAL A 300 -11.55 13.46 -1.83
CA VAL A 300 -12.94 13.71 -2.21
C VAL A 300 -13.58 14.71 -1.25
N LYS A 301 -14.28 15.70 -1.78
CA LYS A 301 -15.18 16.60 -1.03
C LYS A 301 -16.61 16.32 -1.48
N PHE A 302 -17.47 16.04 -0.51
CA PHE A 302 -18.91 16.03 -0.72
C PHE A 302 -19.47 17.43 -0.45
N GLU A 303 -20.30 17.93 -1.33
CA GLU A 303 -20.91 19.25 -1.20
C GLU A 303 -22.27 19.27 -1.91
N ASP A 304 -23.34 19.39 -1.12
CA ASP A 304 -24.73 19.48 -1.60
C ASP A 304 -25.10 18.39 -2.61
N GLY A 305 -24.71 17.15 -2.32
CA GLY A 305 -24.95 15.99 -3.15
C GLY A 305 -24.01 15.85 -4.35
N MET A 306 -23.08 16.78 -4.54
CA MET A 306 -22.03 16.71 -5.56
C MET A 306 -20.73 16.13 -4.99
N VAL A 307 -19.95 15.52 -5.88
CA VAL A 307 -18.60 15.02 -5.59
C VAL A 307 -17.59 15.92 -6.28
N LYS A 308 -16.68 16.51 -5.49
CA LYS A 308 -15.53 17.24 -5.98
C LYS A 308 -14.26 16.46 -5.67
N HIS A 309 -13.26 16.52 -6.54
CA HIS A 309 -11.98 15.85 -6.36
C HIS A 309 -10.85 16.77 -6.83
N GLY A 310 -9.75 16.76 -6.08
CA GLY A 310 -8.57 17.54 -6.42
C GLY A 310 -7.50 17.53 -5.34
N PRO A 311 -6.27 17.98 -5.64
CA PRO A 311 -5.19 18.06 -4.68
C PRO A 311 -5.54 18.94 -3.47
N GLU A 312 -6.36 19.97 -3.63
CA GLU A 312 -6.83 20.87 -2.57
C GLU A 312 -7.65 20.16 -1.49
N TYR A 313 -8.27 19.00 -1.82
CA TYR A 313 -9.03 18.18 -0.87
C TYR A 313 -8.19 17.10 -0.19
N SER A 314 -6.87 17.08 -0.42
CA SER A 314 -5.99 16.23 0.38
C SER A 314 -5.93 16.74 1.82
N VAL A 315 -5.76 15.82 2.77
CA VAL A 315 -5.57 16.17 4.19
C VAL A 315 -4.41 17.16 4.37
N VAL A 316 -3.32 16.99 3.61
CA VAL A 316 -2.12 17.85 3.69
C VAL A 316 -2.44 19.28 3.27
N GLU A 317 -3.06 19.46 2.11
CA GLU A 317 -3.36 20.80 1.60
C GLU A 317 -4.51 21.46 2.38
N SER A 318 -5.54 20.71 2.77
CA SER A 318 -6.63 21.22 3.60
C SER A 318 -6.14 21.75 4.96
N LEU A 319 -5.20 21.04 5.61
CA LEU A 319 -4.62 21.48 6.88
C LEU A 319 -3.63 22.64 6.69
N LYS A 320 -2.82 22.66 5.62
CA LYS A 320 -1.97 23.82 5.29
C LYS A 320 -2.78 25.09 5.06
N ALA A 321 -3.89 24.97 4.34
CA ALA A 321 -4.79 26.10 4.06
C ALA A 321 -5.63 26.50 5.28
N LYS A 322 -5.60 25.75 6.39
CA LYS A 322 -6.39 25.98 7.62
C LYS A 322 -7.90 26.11 7.35
N THR A 323 -8.39 25.33 6.39
CA THR A 323 -9.81 25.36 6.00
C THR A 323 -10.66 24.41 6.82
N VAL A 324 -10.04 23.44 7.52
CA VAL A 324 -10.71 22.40 8.34
C VAL A 324 -11.05 23.00 9.71
N ASP A 325 -12.31 22.89 10.12
CA ASP A 325 -12.81 23.33 11.43
C ASP A 325 -13.21 22.19 12.36
N ALA A 326 -13.32 20.96 11.83
CA ALA A 326 -13.48 19.72 12.62
C ALA A 326 -12.84 18.55 11.87
N ALA A 327 -12.27 17.59 12.60
CA ALA A 327 -11.71 16.38 12.01
C ALA A 327 -12.18 15.12 12.76
N LEU A 328 -12.65 14.12 11.99
CA LEU A 328 -12.89 12.76 12.46
C LEU A 328 -11.75 11.86 11.95
N ILE A 329 -10.95 11.35 12.88
CA ILE A 329 -9.81 10.49 12.55
C ILE A 329 -10.18 9.04 12.90
N ILE A 330 -10.08 8.13 11.92
CA ILE A 330 -10.48 6.74 12.07
C ILE A 330 -9.29 5.82 11.79
N GLY A 331 -8.85 5.08 12.82
CA GLY A 331 -7.78 4.08 12.68
C GLY A 331 -6.44 4.66 12.17
N SER A 332 -6.15 5.90 12.49
CA SER A 332 -4.93 6.59 12.06
C SER A 332 -4.36 7.44 13.18
N ASP A 333 -3.08 7.72 13.10
CA ASP A 333 -2.40 8.71 13.94
C ASP A 333 -1.83 9.82 13.04
N PRO A 334 -2.51 10.96 12.91
CA PRO A 334 -2.05 12.07 12.08
C PRO A 334 -0.69 12.62 12.49
N LEU A 335 -0.33 12.56 13.78
CA LEU A 335 0.95 13.06 14.29
C LEU A 335 2.13 12.22 13.78
N SER A 336 1.91 10.93 13.52
CA SER A 336 2.93 10.02 12.98
C SER A 336 2.88 9.90 11.45
N SER A 337 1.72 10.11 10.83
CA SER A 337 1.51 9.88 9.40
C SER A 337 1.63 11.12 8.53
N LEU A 338 1.40 12.32 9.09
CA LEU A 338 1.48 13.57 8.34
C LEU A 338 2.83 14.28 8.52
N PRO A 339 3.23 15.12 7.54
CA PRO A 339 4.43 15.95 7.68
C PRO A 339 4.34 16.84 8.95
N ARG A 340 5.44 16.94 9.67
CA ARG A 340 5.49 17.71 10.93
C ARG A 340 5.08 19.17 10.79
N SER A 341 5.32 19.77 9.62
CA SER A 341 4.90 21.13 9.30
C SER A 341 3.37 21.30 9.22
N VAL A 342 2.65 20.19 9.00
CA VAL A 342 1.19 20.14 8.89
C VAL A 342 0.55 19.72 10.20
N SER A 343 1.12 18.72 10.87
CA SER A 343 0.57 18.16 12.12
C SER A 343 0.69 19.07 13.34
N LYS A 344 1.40 20.21 13.23
CA LYS A 344 1.53 21.24 14.28
C LYS A 344 0.52 22.38 14.17
N ASN A 345 -0.22 22.44 13.09
CA ASN A 345 -1.25 23.45 12.83
C ASN A 345 -2.63 22.93 13.27
#